data_fbe3b975f1837278375e9fe2b19978e2
#
_entry.id   fbe3b975f1837278375e9fe2b19978e2
#
_cell.length_a   1.000
_cell.length_b   1.000
_cell.length_c   1.000
_cell.angle_alpha   90.00
_cell.angle_beta   90.00
_cell.angle_gamma   90.00
#
_symmetry.space_group_name_H-M   'P 1'
#
loop_
_entity.id
_entity.type
_entity.pdbx_description
1 polymer ?
#
loop_
_entity_poly.entity_id
_entity_poly.type
_entity_poly.pdbx_seq_one_letter_code
_entity_poly.pdbx_strand_id
1 'polypeptide(L)'
;MQTLLRSNVREVVVGSDFKEKTLKSFRELQIVISYCDETRIKEEYLPLTEGILKDYDMQAYGRMLNYLENTQKHMLGHLQVTRIEREDEVLYMDFATRQNLELVQSLHENGKAITLWSFLDMCKSAMGSRQLRKWIEKPLVSREKIEARFNKTEWLIQNFMQRQQL
;
A
#
# COMPACT_ATOMS: atom_id res chain seq x y z
N MET A 1 6.20 11.42 -6.71
CA MET A 1 7.11 10.52 -7.44
C MET A 1 7.68 9.41 -6.55
N GLN A 2 8.34 9.73 -5.43
CA GLN A 2 8.90 8.72 -4.51
C GLN A 2 7.86 7.71 -3.97
N THR A 3 6.64 8.14 -3.68
CA THR A 3 5.56 7.26 -3.22
C THR A 3 5.17 6.20 -4.26
N LEU A 4 5.15 6.57 -5.55
CA LEU A 4 4.84 5.63 -6.63
C LEU A 4 5.92 4.56 -6.79
N LEU A 5 7.19 4.96 -6.73
CA LEU A 5 8.33 4.03 -6.76
C LEU A 5 8.29 3.06 -5.57
N ARG A 6 7.96 3.59 -4.38
CA ARG A 6 7.84 2.81 -3.15
C ARG A 6 6.74 1.76 -3.20
N SER A 7 5.63 2.10 -3.85
CA SER A 7 4.43 1.24 -3.91
C SER A 7 4.44 0.29 -5.11
N ASN A 8 5.52 0.27 -5.92
CA ASN A 8 5.63 -0.55 -7.14
C ASN A 8 4.40 -0.38 -8.05
N VAL A 9 3.96 0.87 -8.23
CA VAL A 9 2.80 1.22 -9.05
C VAL A 9 3.12 0.92 -10.50
N ARG A 10 2.23 0.18 -11.18
CA ARG A 10 2.37 -0.18 -12.60
C ARG A 10 1.48 0.65 -13.51
N GLU A 11 0.41 1.19 -12.97
CA GLU A 11 -0.57 1.99 -13.71
C GLU A 11 -1.03 3.18 -12.88
N VAL A 12 -1.23 4.32 -13.53
CA VAL A 12 -1.83 5.53 -12.95
C VAL A 12 -3.01 5.98 -13.80
N VAL A 13 -4.08 6.41 -13.15
CA VAL A 13 -5.25 6.98 -13.81
C VAL A 13 -5.25 8.49 -13.59
N VAL A 14 -5.24 9.24 -14.68
CA VAL A 14 -5.16 10.72 -14.66
C VAL A 14 -6.29 11.36 -15.46
N GLY A 15 -6.52 12.65 -15.26
CA GLY A 15 -7.38 13.44 -16.13
C GLY A 15 -6.66 13.89 -17.40
N SER A 16 -7.40 14.25 -18.43
CA SER A 16 -6.86 14.76 -19.70
C SER A 16 -6.09 16.08 -19.54
N ASP A 17 -6.38 16.83 -18.47
CA ASP A 17 -5.71 18.08 -18.08
C ASP A 17 -4.40 17.91 -17.29
N PHE A 18 -3.95 16.67 -17.09
CA PHE A 18 -2.79 16.40 -16.25
C PHE A 18 -1.47 16.92 -16.87
N LYS A 19 -0.57 17.45 -16.04
CA LYS A 19 0.64 18.12 -16.49
C LYS A 19 1.58 17.21 -17.27
N GLU A 20 1.89 17.57 -18.53
CA GLU A 20 2.74 16.78 -19.42
C GLU A 20 4.14 16.49 -18.84
N LYS A 21 4.70 17.43 -18.05
CA LYS A 21 6.00 17.20 -17.38
C LYS A 21 5.95 15.96 -16.46
N THR A 22 4.85 15.77 -15.73
CA THR A 22 4.69 14.63 -14.82
C THR A 22 4.40 13.35 -15.60
N LEU A 23 3.65 13.44 -16.71
CA LEU A 23 3.39 12.30 -17.59
C LEU A 23 4.69 11.76 -18.21
N LYS A 24 5.64 12.63 -18.60
CA LYS A 24 6.96 12.21 -19.06
C LYS A 24 7.69 11.38 -18.01
N SER A 25 7.69 11.84 -16.75
CA SER A 25 8.32 11.09 -15.66
C SER A 25 7.65 9.73 -15.42
N PHE A 26 6.33 9.59 -15.60
CA PHE A 26 5.66 8.28 -15.51
C PHE A 26 6.08 7.35 -16.63
N ARG A 27 6.22 7.87 -17.88
CA ARG A 27 6.71 7.08 -19.03
C ARG A 27 8.16 6.62 -18.83
N GLU A 28 9.03 7.47 -18.30
CA GLU A 28 10.42 7.11 -17.96
C GLU A 28 10.50 5.97 -16.94
N LEU A 29 9.55 5.93 -16.02
CA LEU A 29 9.41 4.87 -15.01
C LEU A 29 8.66 3.63 -15.52
N GLN A 30 8.31 3.59 -16.81
CA GLN A 30 7.53 2.50 -17.44
C GLN A 30 6.17 2.27 -16.77
N ILE A 31 5.57 3.32 -16.20
CA ILE A 31 4.24 3.28 -15.61
C ILE A 31 3.22 3.49 -16.73
N VAL A 32 2.24 2.61 -16.82
CA VAL A 32 1.10 2.74 -17.75
C VAL A 32 0.26 3.94 -17.33
N ILE A 33 -0.15 4.76 -18.31
CA ILE A 33 -0.98 5.94 -18.08
C ILE A 33 -2.34 5.69 -18.71
N SER A 34 -3.38 5.70 -17.90
CA SER A 34 -4.77 5.59 -18.31
C SER A 34 -5.50 6.89 -18.03
N TYR A 35 -6.49 7.23 -18.86
CA TYR A 35 -7.22 8.48 -18.75
C TYR A 35 -8.66 8.27 -18.35
N CYS A 36 -9.12 9.05 -17.38
CA CYS A 36 -10.51 9.10 -16.97
C CYS A 36 -10.82 10.49 -16.43
N ASP A 37 -11.71 11.23 -17.08
CA ASP A 37 -12.08 12.59 -16.66
C ASP A 37 -13.24 12.62 -15.66
N GLU A 38 -14.05 11.57 -15.64
CA GLU A 38 -15.17 11.46 -14.72
C GLU A 38 -14.68 11.28 -13.28
N THR A 39 -15.11 12.20 -12.40
CA THR A 39 -14.74 12.18 -10.97
C THR A 39 -15.96 12.06 -10.05
N ARG A 40 -17.17 12.05 -10.60
CA ARG A 40 -18.40 11.94 -9.80
C ARG A 40 -18.52 10.55 -9.21
N ILE A 41 -18.75 10.49 -7.91
CA ILE A 41 -18.96 9.22 -7.19
C ILE A 41 -20.47 8.93 -7.18
N LYS A 42 -20.85 7.73 -7.58
CA LYS A 42 -22.23 7.26 -7.52
C LYS A 42 -22.66 7.06 -6.06
N GLU A 43 -23.96 7.18 -5.79
CA GLU A 43 -24.52 7.05 -4.44
C GLU A 43 -24.19 5.71 -3.78
N GLU A 44 -24.15 4.63 -4.55
CA GLU A 44 -23.80 3.29 -4.08
C GLU A 44 -22.37 3.17 -3.51
N TYR A 45 -21.44 4.05 -3.92
CA TYR A 45 -20.05 4.07 -3.48
C TYR A 45 -19.76 5.12 -2.39
N LEU A 46 -20.72 5.97 -2.05
CA LEU A 46 -20.54 7.00 -1.00
C LEU A 46 -20.12 6.39 0.35
N PRO A 47 -20.66 5.24 0.80
CA PRO A 47 -20.20 4.62 2.05
C PRO A 47 -18.72 4.23 2.05
N LEU A 48 -18.12 4.01 0.88
CA LEU A 48 -16.70 3.66 0.75
C LEU A 48 -15.77 4.86 0.95
N THR A 49 -16.31 6.08 0.90
CA THR A 49 -15.55 7.33 1.03
C THR A 49 -15.45 7.84 2.46
N GLU A 50 -15.95 7.08 3.41
CA GLU A 50 -15.88 7.44 4.82
C GLU A 50 -14.42 7.68 5.24
N GLY A 51 -14.15 8.86 5.79
CA GLY A 51 -12.79 9.28 6.19
C GLY A 51 -12.00 10.06 5.12
N ILE A 52 -12.48 10.21 3.89
CA ILE A 52 -11.89 11.11 2.91
C ILE A 52 -12.35 12.52 3.22
N LEU A 53 -11.43 13.40 3.62
CA LEU A 53 -11.75 14.76 4.08
C LEU A 53 -11.45 15.85 3.05
N LYS A 54 -10.63 15.56 2.04
CA LYS A 54 -10.14 16.57 1.09
C LYS A 54 -10.75 16.37 -0.28
N ASP A 55 -11.18 17.45 -0.90
CA ASP A 55 -11.85 17.43 -2.21
C ASP A 55 -10.99 16.80 -3.31
N TYR A 56 -9.69 17.05 -3.31
CA TYR A 56 -8.81 16.46 -4.32
C TYR A 56 -8.62 14.95 -4.13
N ASP A 57 -8.64 14.44 -2.90
CA ASP A 57 -8.61 13.00 -2.61
C ASP A 57 -9.93 12.36 -3.06
N MET A 58 -11.06 13.05 -2.85
CA MET A 58 -12.38 12.62 -3.31
C MET A 58 -12.44 12.54 -4.84
N GLN A 59 -11.92 13.55 -5.53
CA GLN A 59 -11.85 13.55 -7.00
C GLN A 59 -10.94 12.42 -7.53
N ALA A 60 -9.81 12.21 -6.90
CA ALA A 60 -8.90 11.12 -7.28
C ALA A 60 -9.56 9.75 -7.07
N TYR A 61 -10.27 9.58 -5.97
CA TYR A 61 -11.01 8.35 -5.66
C TYR A 61 -12.17 8.12 -6.64
N GLY A 62 -12.96 9.17 -6.94
CA GLY A 62 -14.03 9.10 -7.93
C GLY A 62 -13.51 8.72 -9.31
N ARG A 63 -12.40 9.30 -9.73
CA ARG A 63 -11.74 8.98 -11.00
C ARG A 63 -11.33 7.49 -11.06
N MET A 64 -10.76 6.97 -9.97
CA MET A 64 -10.39 5.57 -9.86
C MET A 64 -11.61 4.65 -9.96
N LEU A 65 -12.71 4.96 -9.26
CA LEU A 65 -13.94 4.17 -9.29
C LEU A 65 -14.54 4.12 -10.70
N ASN A 66 -14.66 5.27 -11.36
CA ASN A 66 -15.21 5.34 -12.72
C ASN A 66 -14.33 4.58 -13.72
N TYR A 67 -13.01 4.67 -13.58
CA TYR A 67 -12.09 3.90 -14.40
C TYR A 67 -12.27 2.39 -14.21
N LEU A 68 -12.38 1.93 -12.96
CA LEU A 68 -12.59 0.52 -12.65
C LEU A 68 -13.93 0.00 -13.19
N GLU A 69 -15.02 0.74 -13.04
CA GLU A 69 -16.32 0.38 -13.62
C GLU A 69 -16.25 0.22 -15.14
N ASN A 70 -15.64 1.20 -15.81
CA ASN A 70 -15.53 1.20 -17.27
C ASN A 70 -14.66 0.04 -17.80
N THR A 71 -13.65 -0.37 -17.04
CA THR A 71 -12.71 -1.42 -17.47
C THR A 71 -13.15 -2.82 -17.08
N GLN A 72 -13.69 -2.99 -15.86
CA GLN A 72 -14.04 -4.32 -15.35
C GLN A 72 -15.46 -4.78 -15.70
N LYS A 73 -16.35 -3.86 -16.08
CA LYS A 73 -17.76 -4.14 -16.44
C LYS A 73 -18.56 -4.99 -15.43
N HIS A 74 -18.06 -5.11 -14.20
CA HIS A 74 -18.67 -5.86 -13.11
C HIS A 74 -18.89 -4.97 -11.90
N MET A 75 -19.86 -5.32 -11.07
CA MET A 75 -20.13 -4.62 -9.82
C MET A 75 -18.88 -4.64 -8.91
N LEU A 76 -18.49 -3.47 -8.42
CA LEU A 76 -17.35 -3.28 -7.52
C LEU A 76 -17.68 -3.65 -6.05
N GLY A 77 -18.63 -4.56 -5.84
CA GLY A 77 -19.14 -4.93 -4.51
C GLY A 77 -18.11 -5.55 -3.55
N HIS A 78 -16.91 -5.88 -4.05
CA HIS A 78 -15.80 -6.38 -3.23
C HIS A 78 -14.92 -5.26 -2.65
N LEU A 79 -15.16 -4.00 -3.03
CA LEU A 79 -14.38 -2.88 -2.50
C LEU A 79 -14.70 -2.65 -1.03
N GLN A 80 -13.66 -2.39 -0.26
CA GLN A 80 -13.76 -2.06 1.16
C GLN A 80 -13.71 -0.55 1.39
N VAL A 81 -14.19 -0.11 2.54
CA VAL A 81 -14.10 1.28 2.97
C VAL A 81 -12.66 1.77 2.87
N THR A 82 -12.50 2.95 2.29
CA THR A 82 -11.20 3.57 2.05
C THR A 82 -10.48 3.88 3.37
N ARG A 83 -9.23 3.45 3.48
CA ARG A 83 -8.37 3.80 4.60
C ARG A 83 -7.28 4.77 4.14
N ILE A 84 -7.24 5.93 4.75
CA ILE A 84 -6.18 6.90 4.50
C ILE A 84 -4.98 6.51 5.37
N GLU A 85 -3.88 6.13 4.75
CA GLU A 85 -2.61 5.93 5.45
C GLU A 85 -2.00 7.31 5.75
N ARG A 86 -1.80 7.63 7.02
CA ARG A 86 -1.10 8.85 7.43
C ARG A 86 0.41 8.59 7.40
N GLU A 87 1.14 9.41 6.65
CA GLU A 87 2.61 9.28 6.55
C GLU A 87 3.34 9.56 7.87
N ASP A 88 2.74 10.33 8.77
CA ASP A 88 3.26 10.64 10.11
C ASP A 88 3.23 9.47 11.10
N GLU A 89 2.51 8.41 10.79
CA GLU A 89 2.42 7.22 11.65
C GLU A 89 3.53 6.19 11.41
N VAL A 90 4.26 6.30 10.32
CA VAL A 90 5.30 5.36 9.92
C VAL A 90 6.62 6.06 9.67
N LEU A 91 7.73 5.38 9.98
CA LEU A 91 9.06 5.88 9.68
C LEU A 91 9.23 6.01 8.16
N TYR A 92 9.45 7.24 7.72
CA TYR A 92 9.74 7.50 6.32
C TYR A 92 11.14 6.99 5.96
N MET A 93 11.20 6.11 4.97
CA MET A 93 12.43 5.68 4.34
C MET A 93 12.28 5.84 2.83
N ASP A 94 13.20 6.56 2.20
CA ASP A 94 13.21 6.69 0.75
C ASP A 94 13.54 5.35 0.06
N PHE A 95 13.37 5.31 -1.25
CA PHE A 95 13.62 4.10 -2.03
C PHE A 95 15.09 3.64 -1.94
N ALA A 96 16.04 4.58 -2.04
CA ALA A 96 17.47 4.27 -1.99
C ALA A 96 17.87 3.71 -0.62
N THR A 97 17.39 4.32 0.46
CA THR A 97 17.63 3.82 1.83
C THR A 97 17.13 2.39 2.01
N ARG A 98 15.91 2.07 1.57
CA ARG A 98 15.35 0.71 1.69
C ARG A 98 16.12 -0.30 0.86
N GLN A 99 16.56 0.10 -0.33
CA GLN A 99 17.34 -0.74 -1.22
C GLN A 99 18.73 -1.01 -0.63
N ASN A 100 19.42 0.04 -0.15
CA ASN A 100 20.75 -0.09 0.45
C ASN A 100 20.76 -0.91 1.75
N LEU A 101 19.68 -0.87 2.52
CA LEU A 101 19.50 -1.69 3.72
C LEU A 101 19.08 -3.14 3.40
N GLU A 102 18.84 -3.47 2.14
CA GLU A 102 18.39 -4.81 1.70
C GLU A 102 17.24 -5.36 2.55
N LEU A 103 16.26 -4.51 2.86
CA LEU A 103 15.17 -4.88 3.77
C LEU A 103 14.31 -6.02 3.23
N VAL A 104 13.93 -5.95 1.96
CA VAL A 104 13.02 -6.92 1.31
C VAL A 104 13.50 -7.39 -0.06
N GLN A 105 14.48 -6.69 -0.65
CA GLN A 105 15.09 -7.04 -1.93
C GLN A 105 16.60 -6.90 -1.81
N SER A 106 17.33 -7.86 -2.36
CA SER A 106 18.79 -7.78 -2.40
C SER A 106 19.28 -7.00 -3.60
N LEU A 107 20.40 -6.31 -3.42
CA LEU A 107 21.16 -5.68 -4.50
C LEU A 107 21.99 -6.68 -5.30
N HIS A 108 22.23 -7.86 -4.75
CA HIS A 108 23.08 -8.87 -5.36
C HIS A 108 22.25 -9.82 -6.22
N GLU A 109 22.52 -9.86 -7.52
CA GLU A 109 21.82 -10.70 -8.51
C GLU A 109 22.05 -12.21 -8.32
N ASN A 110 23.05 -12.64 -7.57
CA ASN A 110 23.51 -14.03 -7.47
C ASN A 110 22.84 -14.84 -6.33
N GLY A 111 21.55 -14.72 -6.15
CA GLY A 111 20.68 -15.85 -5.70
C GLY A 111 20.72 -16.28 -4.24
N LYS A 112 21.55 -15.70 -3.35
CA LYS A 112 21.60 -16.08 -1.92
C LYS A 112 21.75 -14.89 -0.95
N ALA A 113 21.43 -13.71 -1.38
CA ALA A 113 21.51 -12.58 -0.47
C ALA A 113 20.35 -12.66 0.55
N ILE A 114 20.70 -12.68 1.81
CA ILE A 114 19.75 -12.72 2.92
C ILE A 114 19.26 -11.30 3.15
N THR A 115 18.02 -11.05 2.82
CA THR A 115 17.35 -9.78 3.19
C THR A 115 16.86 -9.89 4.64
N LEU A 116 16.60 -8.73 5.28
CA LEU A 116 16.01 -8.74 6.61
C LEU A 116 14.68 -9.51 6.64
N TRP A 117 13.85 -9.31 5.61
CA TRP A 117 12.58 -10.03 5.47
C TRP A 117 12.79 -11.53 5.37
N SER A 118 13.66 -12.01 4.47
CA SER A 118 13.90 -13.46 4.29
C SER A 118 14.50 -14.12 5.53
N PHE A 119 15.29 -13.38 6.32
CA PHE A 119 15.83 -13.85 7.57
C PHE A 119 14.78 -14.00 8.68
N LEU A 120 13.82 -13.05 8.74
CA LEU A 120 12.80 -13.03 9.78
C LEU A 120 11.54 -13.82 9.40
N ASP A 121 11.36 -14.18 8.12
CA ASP A 121 10.12 -14.82 7.64
C ASP A 121 10.05 -16.30 8.02
N MET A 122 9.58 -16.53 9.23
CA MET A 122 9.21 -17.87 9.73
C MET A 122 7.66 -18.06 9.73
N CYS A 123 6.93 -17.25 8.98
CA CYS A 123 5.49 -17.28 8.96
C CYS A 123 4.95 -18.59 8.38
N LYS A 124 3.89 -19.12 8.99
CA LYS A 124 3.21 -20.34 8.52
C LYS A 124 2.21 -20.09 7.40
N SER A 125 1.78 -18.85 7.21
CA SER A 125 0.83 -18.46 6.18
C SER A 125 1.38 -17.38 5.26
N ALA A 126 0.96 -17.41 3.98
CA ALA A 126 1.33 -16.37 3.02
C ALA A 126 0.81 -14.98 3.43
N MET A 127 -0.30 -14.91 4.18
CA MET A 127 -0.82 -13.65 4.72
C MET A 127 0.09 -13.08 5.79
N GLY A 128 0.60 -13.93 6.68
CA GLY A 128 1.57 -13.53 7.72
C GLY A 128 2.86 -13.00 7.10
N SER A 129 3.43 -13.71 6.12
CA SER A 129 4.64 -13.28 5.41
C SER A 129 4.44 -11.91 4.73
N ARG A 130 3.31 -11.70 4.04
CA ARG A 130 2.99 -10.39 3.44
C ARG A 130 2.84 -9.29 4.49
N GLN A 131 2.24 -9.61 5.64
CA GLN A 131 2.08 -8.64 6.72
C GLN A 131 3.43 -8.30 7.38
N LEU A 132 4.31 -9.28 7.60
CA LEU A 132 5.66 -9.08 8.09
C LEU A 132 6.45 -8.16 7.14
N ARG A 133 6.41 -8.45 5.84
CA ARG A 133 7.02 -7.61 4.82
C ARG A 133 6.54 -6.16 4.90
N LYS A 134 5.21 -5.96 4.99
CA LYS A 134 4.62 -4.61 5.13
C LYS A 134 5.13 -3.89 6.38
N TRP A 135 5.31 -4.60 7.50
CA TRP A 135 5.82 -4.01 8.74
C TRP A 135 7.29 -3.61 8.64
N ILE A 136 8.10 -4.38 7.93
CA ILE A 136 9.52 -4.07 7.67
C ILE A 136 9.62 -2.85 6.75
N GLU A 137 8.80 -2.78 5.70
CA GLU A 137 8.81 -1.66 4.75
C GLU A 137 8.25 -0.36 5.33
N LYS A 138 7.33 -0.46 6.31
CA LYS A 138 6.64 0.66 6.95
C LYS A 138 6.65 0.52 8.47
N PRO A 139 7.81 0.68 9.15
CA PRO A 139 7.88 0.59 10.61
C PRO A 139 7.08 1.71 11.27
N LEU A 140 6.44 1.41 12.39
CA LEU A 140 5.71 2.40 13.17
C LEU A 140 6.67 3.36 13.89
N VAL A 141 6.25 4.61 14.05
CA VAL A 141 6.95 5.64 14.83
C VAL A 141 6.32 5.80 16.22
N SER A 142 4.99 5.63 16.32
CA SER A 142 4.29 5.78 17.59
C SER A 142 4.64 4.67 18.58
N ARG A 143 5.23 5.03 19.71
CA ARG A 143 5.54 4.13 20.82
C ARG A 143 4.30 3.35 21.29
N GLU A 144 3.17 4.02 21.44
CA GLU A 144 1.92 3.41 21.87
C GLU A 144 1.45 2.29 20.91
N LYS A 145 1.55 2.52 19.59
CA LYS A 145 1.20 1.53 18.59
C LYS A 145 2.18 0.36 18.55
N ILE A 146 3.46 0.61 18.81
CA ILE A 146 4.49 -0.43 18.92
C ILE A 146 4.22 -1.30 20.16
N GLU A 147 4.00 -0.68 21.32
CA GLU A 147 3.68 -1.38 22.56
C GLU A 147 2.38 -2.19 22.44
N ALA A 148 1.36 -1.65 21.77
CA ALA A 148 0.13 -2.39 21.50
C ALA A 148 0.37 -3.66 20.64
N ARG A 149 1.33 -3.64 19.70
CA ARG A 149 1.74 -4.86 18.96
C ARG A 149 2.46 -5.83 19.86
N PHE A 150 3.38 -5.37 20.68
CA PHE A 150 4.11 -6.22 21.62
C PHE A 150 3.17 -6.90 22.61
N ASN A 151 2.23 -6.18 23.19
CA ASN A 151 1.22 -6.74 24.09
C ASN A 151 0.37 -7.84 23.43
N LYS A 152 -0.02 -7.64 22.16
CA LYS A 152 -0.73 -8.70 21.38
C LYS A 152 0.13 -9.93 21.16
N THR A 153 1.41 -9.74 20.83
CA THR A 153 2.35 -10.83 20.60
C THR A 153 2.60 -11.59 21.90
N GLU A 154 2.82 -10.89 22.99
CA GLU A 154 3.00 -11.47 24.32
C GLU A 154 1.77 -12.27 24.75
N TRP A 155 0.58 -11.71 24.57
CA TRP A 155 -0.66 -12.42 24.87
C TRP A 155 -0.76 -13.74 24.08
N LEU A 156 -0.43 -13.73 22.77
CA LEU A 156 -0.44 -14.94 21.94
C LEU A 156 0.61 -15.96 22.38
N ILE A 157 1.76 -15.53 22.90
CA ILE A 157 2.78 -16.43 23.45
C ILE A 157 2.27 -17.12 24.71
N GLN A 158 1.64 -16.36 25.61
CA GLN A 158 1.12 -16.85 26.88
C GLN A 158 -0.11 -17.73 26.75
N ASN A 159 -0.92 -17.53 25.69
CA ASN A 159 -2.19 -18.22 25.48
C ASN A 159 -2.12 -19.24 24.33
N PHE A 160 -1.37 -20.32 24.55
CA PHE A 160 -1.09 -21.33 23.53
C PHE A 160 -2.36 -21.98 22.93
N MET A 161 -3.35 -22.29 23.77
CA MET A 161 -4.59 -22.95 23.32
C MET A 161 -5.42 -22.07 22.37
N GLN A 162 -5.54 -20.77 22.68
CA GLN A 162 -6.24 -19.81 21.83
C GLN A 162 -5.48 -19.56 20.53
N ARG A 163 -4.14 -19.56 20.59
CA ARG A 163 -3.30 -19.42 19.39
C ARG A 163 -3.47 -20.56 18.39
N GLN A 164 -3.78 -21.78 18.86
CA GLN A 164 -4.02 -22.94 17.98
C GLN A 164 -5.37 -22.87 17.26
N GLN A 165 -6.29 -22.03 17.71
CA GLN A 165 -7.62 -21.85 17.10
C GLN A 165 -7.66 -20.75 16.04
N LEU A 166 -6.54 -20.00 15.87
CA LEU A 166 -6.38 -18.94 14.87
C LEU A 166 -5.74 -19.48 13.58
#